data_3e1fd5af62efa234d522d9e1ef7367ce
#
_entry.id   3e1fd5af62efa234d522d9e1ef7367ce
#
_cell.length_a   1.000
_cell.length_b   1.000
_cell.length_c   1.000
_cell.angle_alpha   90.00
_cell.angle_beta   90.00
_cell.angle_gamma   90.00
#
_symmetry.space_group_name_H-M   'P 1'
#
loop_
_entity.id
_entity.type
_entity.pdbx_description
1 polymer ?
#
loop_
_entity_poly.entity_id
_entity_poly.type
_entity_poly.pdbx_seq_one_letter_code
_entity_poly.pdbx_strand_id
1 'polypeptide(L)'
;LSSQTSTEINLPYIMPVYGVPKHLVKTLTRAKFEMLADSLIQRTVEPCRKALQDAGLSASDINEVLLVGGSTRIPAIQAVVEKFFGKAPNKSVNPDEVVAMGAAIQGGVLAGDVKDVLLLDVTPLSLGIETLGGVMTKLIEANTTIPTRKSQVFSTAADNQPAVDVHVLQGERPMAKDNKLIGNFILDGIAPAPRGVPQIEVTFDIDANGILNVSAKDKATGKEQNIRIEAS
;
A
#
# COMPACT_ATOMS: atom_id res chain seq x y z
N LEU A 1 -15.33 22.99 9.59
CA LEU A 1 -14.34 24.05 9.34
C LEU A 1 -13.89 24.15 7.88
N SER A 2 -14.34 23.25 7.01
CA SER A 2 -14.10 23.35 5.55
C SER A 2 -14.84 24.52 4.90
N SER A 3 -16.07 24.81 5.35
CA SER A 3 -16.93 25.88 4.84
C SER A 3 -17.07 27.08 5.81
N GLN A 4 -16.81 26.87 7.11
CA GLN A 4 -16.93 27.89 8.14
C GLN A 4 -15.57 28.22 8.75
N THR A 5 -15.41 29.45 9.27
CA THR A 5 -14.17 29.91 9.91
C THR A 5 -14.05 29.50 11.37
N SER A 6 -15.15 29.11 12.02
CA SER A 6 -15.17 28.63 13.40
C SER A 6 -16.34 27.65 13.61
N THR A 7 -16.20 26.84 14.64
CA THR A 7 -17.25 25.96 15.14
C THR A 7 -17.20 25.90 16.66
N GLU A 8 -18.33 25.57 17.29
CA GLU A 8 -18.42 25.34 18.73
C GLU A 8 -18.37 23.84 19.01
N ILE A 9 -17.51 23.46 19.94
CA ILE A 9 -17.49 22.14 20.56
C ILE A 9 -18.25 22.28 21.86
N ASN A 10 -19.41 21.64 21.96
CA ASN A 10 -20.28 21.68 23.13
C ASN A 10 -20.55 20.27 23.62
N LEU A 11 -19.96 19.91 24.76
CA LEU A 11 -20.16 18.64 25.45
C LEU A 11 -20.82 18.90 26.78
N PRO A 12 -22.16 18.79 26.84
CA PRO A 12 -22.91 19.02 28.08
C PRO A 12 -22.66 17.88 29.08
N TYR A 13 -22.71 18.24 30.37
CA TYR A 13 -22.60 17.29 31.49
C TYR A 13 -21.32 16.45 31.49
N ILE A 14 -20.21 17.03 31.06
CA ILE A 14 -18.94 16.29 30.91
C ILE A 14 -18.43 15.72 32.24
N MET A 15 -18.67 16.44 33.37
CA MET A 15 -18.32 15.99 34.71
C MET A 15 -19.10 16.79 35.78
N PRO A 16 -19.43 16.19 36.93
CA PRO A 16 -19.90 16.91 38.10
C PRO A 16 -18.69 17.50 38.90
N VAL A 17 -18.83 18.74 39.34
CA VAL A 17 -17.88 19.38 40.27
C VAL A 17 -18.69 19.87 41.45
N TYR A 18 -18.45 19.32 42.65
CA TYR A 18 -19.23 19.56 43.87
C TYR A 18 -20.77 19.39 43.68
N GLY A 19 -21.16 18.35 42.88
CA GLY A 19 -22.54 18.08 42.58
C GLY A 19 -23.20 18.98 41.52
N VAL A 20 -22.47 19.97 41.00
CA VAL A 20 -22.92 20.83 39.92
C VAL A 20 -22.39 20.31 38.57
N PRO A 21 -23.27 20.02 37.58
CA PRO A 21 -22.81 19.59 36.27
C PRO A 21 -22.03 20.67 35.57
N LYS A 22 -20.88 20.30 35.00
CA LYS A 22 -20.04 21.15 34.16
C LYS A 22 -20.17 20.78 32.70
N HIS A 23 -20.09 21.76 31.85
CA HIS A 23 -20.14 21.63 30.41
C HIS A 23 -18.79 22.06 29.82
N LEU A 24 -18.32 21.38 28.78
CA LEU A 24 -17.20 21.82 27.99
C LEU A 24 -17.75 22.58 26.78
N VAL A 25 -17.56 23.88 26.77
CA VAL A 25 -17.88 24.73 25.62
C VAL A 25 -16.60 25.39 25.15
N LYS A 26 -16.19 25.12 23.91
CA LYS A 26 -14.97 25.66 23.29
C LYS A 26 -15.25 26.06 21.85
N THR A 27 -14.85 27.25 21.49
CA THR A 27 -14.81 27.68 20.09
C THR A 27 -13.49 27.22 19.45
N LEU A 28 -13.59 26.46 18.37
CA LEU A 28 -12.45 26.07 17.55
C LEU A 28 -12.50 26.88 16.24
N THR A 29 -11.47 27.66 15.98
CA THR A 29 -11.31 28.39 14.71
C THR A 29 -10.60 27.50 13.68
N ARG A 30 -10.86 27.76 12.38
CA ARG A 30 -10.14 27.12 11.28
C ARG A 30 -8.62 27.31 11.42
N ALA A 31 -8.17 28.54 11.70
CA ALA A 31 -6.74 28.82 11.87
C ALA A 31 -6.11 27.98 13.00
N LYS A 32 -6.81 27.81 14.13
CA LYS A 32 -6.32 26.95 15.21
C LYS A 32 -6.28 25.48 14.82
N PHE A 33 -7.29 25.00 14.11
CA PHE A 33 -7.34 23.62 13.60
C PHE A 33 -6.20 23.37 12.62
N GLU A 34 -6.00 24.23 11.63
CA GLU A 34 -4.95 24.11 10.62
C GLU A 34 -3.56 24.19 11.25
N MET A 35 -3.35 25.05 12.24
CA MET A 35 -2.11 25.09 13.01
C MET A 35 -1.82 23.77 13.74
N LEU A 36 -2.82 23.15 14.34
CA LEU A 36 -2.67 21.86 15.02
C LEU A 36 -2.43 20.70 14.06
N ALA A 37 -3.00 20.77 12.85
CA ALA A 37 -2.90 19.75 11.82
C ALA A 37 -1.71 19.94 10.85
N ASP A 38 -0.99 21.07 10.92
CA ASP A 38 0.03 21.46 9.93
C ASP A 38 1.06 20.37 9.68
N SER A 39 1.61 19.76 10.71
CA SER A 39 2.59 18.69 10.55
C SER A 39 2.06 17.48 9.77
N LEU A 40 0.77 17.15 9.94
CA LEU A 40 0.11 16.07 9.20
C LEU A 40 -0.12 16.47 7.75
N ILE A 41 -0.52 17.73 7.52
CA ILE A 41 -0.75 18.28 6.19
C ILE A 41 0.56 18.29 5.39
N GLN A 42 1.65 18.78 5.97
CA GLN A 42 2.96 18.81 5.29
C GLN A 42 3.47 17.40 4.93
N ARG A 43 3.21 16.40 5.76
CA ARG A 43 3.58 15.01 5.47
C ARG A 43 2.91 14.42 4.24
N THR A 44 1.80 14.97 3.76
CA THR A 44 1.12 14.49 2.54
C THR A 44 1.88 14.83 1.26
N VAL A 45 2.80 15.79 1.29
CA VAL A 45 3.59 16.22 0.13
C VAL A 45 4.63 15.15 -0.27
N GLU A 46 5.22 14.48 0.70
CA GLU A 46 6.31 13.53 0.43
C GLU A 46 5.87 12.32 -0.42
N PRO A 47 4.71 11.68 -0.16
CA PRO A 47 4.18 10.65 -1.08
C PRO A 47 3.95 11.15 -2.50
N CYS A 48 3.49 12.39 -2.67
CA CYS A 48 3.31 12.99 -3.99
C CYS A 48 4.65 13.15 -4.72
N ARG A 49 5.68 13.66 -4.01
CA ARG A 49 7.04 13.80 -4.56
C ARG A 49 7.61 12.45 -4.99
N LYS A 50 7.48 11.44 -4.12
CA LYS A 50 7.94 10.09 -4.43
C LYS A 50 7.24 9.51 -5.65
N ALA A 51 5.93 9.65 -5.76
CA ALA A 51 5.16 9.15 -6.91
C ALA A 51 5.61 9.82 -8.23
N LEU A 52 5.86 11.14 -8.22
CA LEU A 52 6.41 11.85 -9.39
C LEU A 52 7.81 11.34 -9.75
N GLN A 53 8.67 11.16 -8.75
CA GLN A 53 10.03 10.63 -8.95
C GLN A 53 10.00 9.22 -9.54
N ASP A 54 9.16 8.32 -9.01
CA ASP A 54 9.01 6.95 -9.49
C ASP A 54 8.48 6.91 -10.93
N ALA A 55 7.62 7.87 -11.30
CA ALA A 55 7.11 8.02 -12.67
C ALA A 55 8.10 8.71 -13.62
N GLY A 56 9.19 9.29 -13.12
CA GLY A 56 10.12 10.11 -13.92
C GLY A 56 9.50 11.43 -14.40
N LEU A 57 8.51 11.95 -13.66
CA LEU A 57 7.75 13.15 -14.01
C LEU A 57 8.04 14.29 -13.02
N SER A 58 7.84 15.52 -13.51
CA SER A 58 7.79 16.74 -12.70
C SER A 58 6.35 17.15 -12.42
N ALA A 59 6.14 18.04 -11.45
CA ALA A 59 4.80 18.57 -11.16
C ALA A 59 4.16 19.30 -12.36
N SER A 60 4.98 19.88 -13.25
CA SER A 60 4.52 20.56 -14.48
C SER A 60 3.97 19.60 -15.52
N ASP A 61 4.44 18.33 -15.51
CA ASP A 61 4.01 17.31 -16.48
C ASP A 61 2.62 16.74 -16.14
N ILE A 62 2.12 17.00 -14.93
CA ILE A 62 0.79 16.56 -14.49
C ILE A 62 -0.27 17.42 -15.16
N ASN A 63 -1.17 16.80 -15.91
CA ASN A 63 -2.23 17.50 -16.62
C ASN A 63 -3.32 17.99 -15.67
N GLU A 64 -3.71 17.14 -14.72
CA GLU A 64 -4.82 17.41 -13.80
C GLU A 64 -4.55 16.81 -12.41
N VAL A 65 -5.00 17.52 -11.37
CA VAL A 65 -4.90 17.09 -9.98
C VAL A 65 -6.30 16.93 -9.42
N LEU A 66 -6.67 15.71 -9.07
CA LEU A 66 -7.97 15.38 -8.49
C LEU A 66 -7.84 15.22 -6.97
N LEU A 67 -8.79 15.78 -6.22
CA LEU A 67 -8.87 15.63 -4.78
C LEU A 67 -9.89 14.57 -4.40
N VAL A 68 -9.43 13.52 -3.70
CA VAL A 68 -10.23 12.38 -3.29
C VAL A 68 -10.14 12.18 -1.77
N GLY A 69 -11.28 11.83 -1.16
CA GLY A 69 -11.40 11.62 0.30
C GLY A 69 -11.77 12.89 1.07
N GLY A 70 -12.53 12.73 2.15
CA GLY A 70 -13.13 13.82 2.93
C GLY A 70 -12.12 14.83 3.48
N SER A 71 -10.89 14.38 3.84
CA SER A 71 -9.83 15.25 4.34
C SER A 71 -9.37 16.30 3.32
N THR A 72 -9.57 16.08 2.02
CA THR A 72 -9.23 17.05 0.96
C THR A 72 -10.14 18.27 0.94
N ARG A 73 -11.23 18.24 1.73
CA ARG A 73 -12.08 19.42 1.96
C ARG A 73 -11.43 20.49 2.86
N ILE A 74 -10.33 20.15 3.53
CA ILE A 74 -9.59 21.09 4.39
C ILE A 74 -8.89 22.13 3.50
N PRO A 75 -9.16 23.44 3.68
CA PRO A 75 -8.58 24.47 2.82
C PRO A 75 -7.05 24.47 2.79
N ALA A 76 -6.40 24.22 3.93
CA ALA A 76 -4.94 24.16 3.99
C ALA A 76 -4.37 22.99 3.14
N ILE A 77 -5.04 21.84 3.05
CA ILE A 77 -4.63 20.75 2.16
C ILE A 77 -4.73 21.18 0.70
N GLN A 78 -5.83 21.85 0.33
CA GLN A 78 -6.01 22.35 -1.03
C GLN A 78 -4.92 23.36 -1.41
N ALA A 79 -4.57 24.28 -0.48
CA ALA A 79 -3.52 25.25 -0.71
C ALA A 79 -2.12 24.61 -0.85
N VAL A 80 -1.82 23.59 -0.03
CA VAL A 80 -0.55 22.84 -0.12
C VAL A 80 -0.45 22.10 -1.44
N VAL A 81 -1.52 21.45 -1.89
CA VAL A 81 -1.57 20.73 -3.18
C VAL A 81 -1.40 21.72 -4.34
N GLU A 82 -2.13 22.83 -4.33
CA GLU A 82 -2.00 23.86 -5.37
C GLU A 82 -0.59 24.43 -5.44
N LYS A 83 0.03 24.72 -4.28
CA LYS A 83 1.41 25.17 -4.20
C LYS A 83 2.40 24.14 -4.74
N PHE A 84 2.19 22.87 -4.44
CA PHE A 84 3.09 21.78 -4.85
C PHE A 84 3.05 21.51 -6.35
N PHE A 85 1.85 21.47 -6.94
CA PHE A 85 1.66 21.19 -8.38
C PHE A 85 1.67 22.46 -9.25
N GLY A 86 1.65 23.65 -8.66
CA GLY A 86 1.61 24.93 -9.39
C GLY A 86 0.31 25.18 -10.15
N LYS A 87 -0.76 24.42 -9.85
CA LYS A 87 -2.09 24.53 -10.46
C LYS A 87 -3.20 24.22 -9.47
N ALA A 88 -4.35 24.85 -9.67
CA ALA A 88 -5.53 24.61 -8.84
C ALA A 88 -6.03 23.16 -9.04
N PRO A 89 -6.34 22.45 -7.96
CA PRO A 89 -6.88 21.10 -8.06
C PRO A 89 -8.31 21.12 -8.60
N ASN A 90 -8.66 20.11 -9.40
CA ASN A 90 -10.01 19.90 -9.90
C ASN A 90 -10.93 19.46 -8.74
N LYS A 91 -12.07 20.14 -8.60
CA LYS A 91 -13.10 19.90 -7.57
C LYS A 91 -14.44 19.46 -8.21
N SER A 92 -14.43 19.04 -9.46
CA SER A 92 -15.67 18.65 -10.18
C SER A 92 -16.27 17.35 -9.68
N VAL A 93 -15.47 16.49 -9.03
CA VAL A 93 -15.94 15.24 -8.44
C VAL A 93 -16.20 15.39 -6.95
N ASN A 94 -17.23 14.70 -6.45
CA ASN A 94 -17.48 14.62 -5.00
C ASN A 94 -16.39 13.73 -4.34
N PRO A 95 -15.55 14.29 -3.48
CA PRO A 95 -14.43 13.54 -2.89
C PRO A 95 -14.86 12.38 -1.97
N ASP A 96 -16.11 12.35 -1.53
CA ASP A 96 -16.65 11.28 -0.67
C ASP A 96 -17.23 10.11 -1.49
N GLU A 97 -17.64 10.35 -2.74
CA GLU A 97 -18.37 9.39 -3.58
C GLU A 97 -17.52 8.85 -4.75
N VAL A 98 -16.47 9.57 -5.15
CA VAL A 98 -15.71 9.27 -6.36
C VAL A 98 -15.10 7.86 -6.37
N VAL A 99 -14.75 7.32 -5.20
CA VAL A 99 -14.23 5.95 -5.08
C VAL A 99 -15.31 4.92 -5.43
N ALA A 100 -16.55 5.13 -4.97
CA ALA A 100 -17.67 4.26 -5.32
C ALA A 100 -18.02 4.35 -6.80
N MET A 101 -17.94 5.55 -7.39
CA MET A 101 -18.11 5.75 -8.84
C MET A 101 -17.04 5.00 -9.63
N GLY A 102 -15.76 5.11 -9.21
CA GLY A 102 -14.66 4.38 -9.84
C GLY A 102 -14.83 2.87 -9.77
N ALA A 103 -15.27 2.35 -8.62
CA ALA A 103 -15.56 0.94 -8.44
C ALA A 103 -16.70 0.45 -9.35
N ALA A 104 -17.75 1.25 -9.53
CA ALA A 104 -18.84 0.94 -10.45
C ALA A 104 -18.37 0.90 -11.91
N ILE A 105 -17.53 1.86 -12.34
CA ILE A 105 -16.94 1.89 -13.68
C ILE A 105 -16.06 0.65 -13.88
N GLN A 106 -15.21 0.32 -12.93
CA GLN A 106 -14.37 -0.88 -13.00
C GLN A 106 -15.19 -2.17 -13.07
N GLY A 107 -16.30 -2.24 -12.34
CA GLY A 107 -17.27 -3.34 -12.44
C GLY A 107 -17.83 -3.47 -13.87
N GLY A 108 -18.19 -2.34 -14.50
CA GLY A 108 -18.64 -2.31 -15.89
C GLY A 108 -17.55 -2.74 -16.90
N VAL A 109 -16.29 -2.39 -16.64
CA VAL A 109 -15.14 -2.87 -17.45
C VAL A 109 -15.01 -4.39 -17.35
N LEU A 110 -15.07 -4.95 -16.14
CA LEU A 110 -14.98 -6.39 -15.90
C LEU A 110 -16.17 -7.16 -16.49
N ALA A 111 -17.37 -6.56 -16.48
CA ALA A 111 -18.56 -7.13 -17.11
C ALA A 111 -18.55 -7.04 -18.65
N GLY A 112 -17.64 -6.21 -19.21
CA GLY A 112 -17.56 -5.96 -20.66
C GLY A 112 -18.52 -4.89 -21.19
N ASP A 113 -19.20 -4.17 -20.30
CA ASP A 113 -20.12 -3.08 -20.63
C ASP A 113 -19.39 -1.78 -20.98
N VAL A 114 -18.23 -1.55 -20.36
CA VAL A 114 -17.35 -0.40 -20.58
C VAL A 114 -16.08 -0.89 -21.29
N LYS A 115 -15.77 -0.37 -22.48
CA LYS A 115 -14.67 -0.85 -23.34
C LYS A 115 -13.60 0.20 -23.64
N ASP A 116 -13.85 1.43 -23.32
CA ASP A 116 -13.03 2.61 -23.66
C ASP A 116 -12.20 3.11 -22.47
N VAL A 117 -12.23 2.38 -21.36
CA VAL A 117 -11.41 2.64 -20.16
C VAL A 117 -10.48 1.47 -19.91
N LEU A 118 -9.18 1.74 -19.82
CA LEU A 118 -8.15 0.78 -19.42
C LEU A 118 -7.52 1.24 -18.11
N LEU A 119 -7.65 0.44 -17.06
CA LEU A 119 -6.90 0.60 -15.82
C LEU A 119 -5.86 -0.51 -15.72
N LEU A 120 -4.59 -0.14 -15.63
CA LEU A 120 -3.49 -1.03 -15.27
C LEU A 120 -3.05 -0.70 -13.86
N ASP A 121 -3.13 -1.67 -12.96
CA ASP A 121 -2.67 -1.52 -11.59
C ASP A 121 -1.23 -2.01 -11.45
N VAL A 122 -0.54 -1.62 -10.38
CA VAL A 122 0.84 -1.94 -10.09
C VAL A 122 1.04 -2.38 -8.65
N THR A 123 2.09 -3.15 -8.39
CA THR A 123 2.53 -3.42 -7.03
C THR A 123 3.22 -2.17 -6.46
N PRO A 124 2.76 -1.60 -5.33
CA PRO A 124 3.35 -0.37 -4.79
C PRO A 124 4.73 -0.57 -4.18
N LEU A 125 5.03 -1.79 -3.72
CA LEU A 125 6.30 -2.18 -3.08
C LEU A 125 6.81 -3.49 -3.67
N SER A 126 8.13 -3.67 -3.63
CA SER A 126 8.76 -4.92 -4.03
C SER A 126 8.34 -6.07 -3.13
N LEU A 127 8.22 -7.25 -3.76
CA LEU A 127 7.88 -8.50 -3.11
C LEU A 127 9.02 -9.49 -3.30
N GLY A 128 9.33 -10.25 -2.25
CA GLY A 128 10.42 -11.19 -2.29
C GLY A 128 10.41 -12.15 -1.10
N ILE A 129 11.51 -12.86 -0.93
CA ILE A 129 11.70 -13.78 0.17
C ILE A 129 12.97 -13.48 0.94
N GLU A 130 13.03 -13.94 2.19
CA GLU A 130 14.26 -13.99 2.95
C GLU A 130 15.18 -15.08 2.38
N THR A 131 16.45 -14.75 2.18
CA THR A 131 17.49 -15.69 1.75
C THR A 131 18.65 -15.72 2.73
N LEU A 132 19.62 -16.60 2.50
CA LEU A 132 20.79 -16.81 3.37
C LEU A 132 21.42 -15.48 3.79
N GLY A 133 21.66 -15.33 5.10
CA GLY A 133 22.20 -14.11 5.72
C GLY A 133 21.14 -13.07 6.07
N GLY A 134 19.83 -13.40 6.02
CA GLY A 134 18.75 -12.49 6.36
C GLY A 134 18.55 -11.39 5.32
N VAL A 135 18.91 -11.64 4.08
CA VAL A 135 18.79 -10.70 2.95
C VAL A 135 17.42 -10.82 2.32
N MET A 136 16.81 -9.70 1.96
CA MET A 136 15.63 -9.70 1.11
C MET A 136 16.02 -9.86 -0.35
N THR A 137 15.62 -10.97 -0.96
CA THR A 137 15.76 -11.21 -2.39
C THR A 137 14.43 -10.92 -3.07
N LYS A 138 14.40 -9.88 -3.90
CA LYS A 138 13.21 -9.45 -4.63
C LYS A 138 12.94 -10.36 -5.82
N LEU A 139 11.68 -10.79 -5.99
CA LEU A 139 11.19 -11.49 -7.17
C LEU A 139 10.33 -10.58 -8.05
N ILE A 140 9.54 -9.71 -7.44
CA ILE A 140 8.74 -8.71 -8.13
C ILE A 140 9.16 -7.34 -7.61
N GLU A 141 9.65 -6.48 -8.51
CA GLU A 141 10.04 -5.11 -8.16
C GLU A 141 8.80 -4.21 -7.96
N ALA A 142 8.97 -3.15 -7.16
CA ALA A 142 7.96 -2.10 -7.01
C ALA A 142 7.55 -1.54 -8.37
N ASN A 143 6.29 -1.09 -8.48
CA ASN A 143 5.71 -0.52 -9.68
C ASN A 143 5.63 -1.50 -10.87
N THR A 144 5.69 -2.81 -10.63
CA THR A 144 5.42 -3.82 -11.66
C THR A 144 3.92 -3.89 -11.92
N THR A 145 3.51 -3.79 -13.19
CA THR A 145 2.11 -3.93 -13.62
C THR A 145 1.57 -5.31 -13.29
N ILE A 146 0.36 -5.40 -12.79
CA ILE A 146 -0.38 -6.64 -12.53
C ILE A 146 -1.51 -6.85 -13.55
N PRO A 147 -1.88 -8.12 -13.86
CA PRO A 147 -1.33 -9.37 -13.29
C PRO A 147 0.10 -9.65 -13.72
N THR A 148 0.88 -10.31 -12.84
CA THR A 148 2.26 -10.68 -13.12
C THR A 148 2.65 -11.99 -12.43
N ARG A 149 3.56 -12.75 -13.06
CA ARG A 149 4.11 -13.97 -12.50
C ARG A 149 5.62 -13.98 -12.67
N LYS A 150 6.35 -14.28 -11.57
CA LYS A 150 7.81 -14.40 -11.56
C LYS A 150 8.21 -15.62 -10.76
N SER A 151 9.21 -16.34 -11.27
CA SER A 151 9.77 -17.52 -10.62
C SER A 151 11.29 -17.42 -10.57
N GLN A 152 11.85 -17.92 -9.48
CA GLN A 152 13.31 -18.01 -9.30
C GLN A 152 13.65 -19.29 -8.56
N VAL A 153 14.77 -19.91 -8.92
CA VAL A 153 15.27 -21.13 -8.27
C VAL A 153 16.22 -20.75 -7.14
N PHE A 154 15.96 -21.30 -5.98
CA PHE A 154 16.77 -21.18 -4.78
C PHE A 154 17.28 -22.56 -4.37
N SER A 155 18.09 -22.63 -3.33
CA SER A 155 18.62 -23.87 -2.81
C SER A 155 18.66 -23.88 -1.28
N THR A 156 19.07 -25.02 -0.70
CA THR A 156 19.25 -25.19 0.74
C THR A 156 20.53 -24.49 1.24
N ALA A 157 20.49 -24.00 2.47
CA ALA A 157 21.59 -23.31 3.14
C ALA A 157 22.50 -24.26 3.93
N ALA A 158 22.03 -25.48 4.26
CA ALA A 158 22.75 -26.48 5.02
C ALA A 158 22.71 -27.85 4.32
N ASP A 159 23.69 -28.69 4.64
CA ASP A 159 23.74 -30.06 4.17
C ASP A 159 22.58 -30.88 4.77
N ASN A 160 21.98 -31.74 3.96
CA ASN A 160 20.87 -32.63 4.34
C ASN A 160 19.68 -31.87 4.97
N GLN A 161 19.45 -30.63 4.56
CA GLN A 161 18.33 -29.83 5.06
C GLN A 161 17.00 -30.40 4.56
N PRO A 162 16.10 -30.87 5.47
CA PRO A 162 14.89 -31.60 5.09
C PRO A 162 13.74 -30.69 4.67
N ALA A 163 13.83 -29.38 5.02
CA ALA A 163 12.77 -28.39 4.76
C ALA A 163 13.35 -27.01 4.54
N VAL A 164 12.62 -26.15 3.86
CA VAL A 164 12.89 -24.71 3.74
C VAL A 164 11.71 -23.92 4.27
N ASP A 165 11.99 -22.90 5.07
CA ASP A 165 11.02 -21.93 5.53
C ASP A 165 11.02 -20.75 4.56
N VAL A 166 9.88 -20.44 3.96
CA VAL A 166 9.72 -19.38 2.98
C VAL A 166 9.03 -18.19 3.65
N HIS A 167 9.81 -17.19 4.02
CA HIS A 167 9.33 -15.92 4.54
C HIS A 167 9.04 -14.98 3.38
N VAL A 168 7.76 -14.65 3.17
CA VAL A 168 7.30 -13.74 2.11
C VAL A 168 7.33 -12.31 2.66
N LEU A 169 8.07 -11.45 1.97
CA LEU A 169 8.39 -10.09 2.43
C LEU A 169 7.89 -9.04 1.44
N GLN A 170 7.53 -7.88 1.98
CA GLN A 170 7.17 -6.69 1.22
C GLN A 170 7.97 -5.48 1.69
N GLY A 171 8.63 -4.78 0.79
CA GLY A 171 9.36 -3.54 1.07
C GLY A 171 10.60 -3.37 0.23
N GLU A 172 11.36 -2.30 0.52
CA GLU A 172 12.53 -1.87 -0.26
C GLU A 172 13.86 -1.99 0.51
N ARG A 173 13.82 -2.47 1.74
CA ARG A 173 15.02 -2.56 2.57
C ARG A 173 15.85 -3.80 2.20
N PRO A 174 17.21 -3.69 2.26
CA PRO A 174 18.09 -4.82 1.90
C PRO A 174 17.95 -6.03 2.83
N MET A 175 17.67 -5.78 4.12
CA MET A 175 17.57 -6.85 5.12
C MET A 175 16.13 -7.29 5.32
N ALA A 176 15.89 -8.59 5.43
CA ALA A 176 14.56 -9.18 5.63
C ALA A 176 13.84 -8.59 6.84
N LYS A 177 14.53 -8.48 7.99
CA LYS A 177 13.98 -7.96 9.24
C LYS A 177 13.47 -6.53 9.19
N ASP A 178 13.91 -5.75 8.21
CA ASP A 178 13.56 -4.33 8.04
C ASP A 178 12.37 -4.16 7.07
N ASN A 179 11.87 -5.26 6.50
CA ASN A 179 10.71 -5.31 5.63
C ASN A 179 9.49 -5.92 6.33
N LYS A 180 8.32 -5.74 5.75
CA LYS A 180 7.08 -6.31 6.27
C LYS A 180 7.01 -7.80 5.91
N LEU A 181 6.94 -8.67 6.92
CA LEU A 181 6.57 -10.07 6.73
C LEU A 181 5.06 -10.12 6.43
N ILE A 182 4.68 -10.63 5.27
CA ILE A 182 3.29 -10.72 4.83
C ILE A 182 2.76 -12.15 4.81
N GLY A 183 3.63 -13.14 4.93
CA GLY A 183 3.26 -14.55 5.04
C GLY A 183 4.48 -15.44 5.21
N ASN A 184 4.27 -16.65 5.71
CA ASN A 184 5.30 -17.67 5.76
C ASN A 184 4.69 -19.07 5.60
N PHE A 185 5.46 -19.99 5.05
CA PHE A 185 5.10 -21.42 4.93
C PHE A 185 6.35 -22.27 4.81
N ILE A 186 6.22 -23.55 5.09
CA ILE A 186 7.35 -24.51 5.09
C ILE A 186 7.14 -25.52 3.96
N LEU A 187 8.13 -25.65 3.09
CA LEU A 187 8.24 -26.77 2.17
C LEU A 187 9.12 -27.85 2.81
N ASP A 188 8.53 -28.97 3.15
CA ASP A 188 9.19 -30.11 3.76
C ASP A 188 9.43 -31.27 2.79
N GLY A 189 10.18 -32.28 3.26
CA GLY A 189 10.43 -33.50 2.53
C GLY A 189 11.37 -33.33 1.35
N ILE A 190 12.31 -32.40 1.46
CA ILE A 190 13.45 -32.27 0.56
C ILE A 190 14.36 -33.48 0.75
N ALA A 191 14.78 -34.12 -0.32
CA ALA A 191 15.69 -35.25 -0.27
C ALA A 191 17.07 -34.84 0.30
N PRO A 192 17.71 -35.67 1.16
CA PRO A 192 19.04 -35.39 1.66
C PRO A 192 20.04 -35.15 0.53
N ALA A 193 20.71 -34.01 0.56
CA ALA A 193 21.71 -33.61 -0.42
C ALA A 193 22.65 -32.54 0.20
N PRO A 194 23.86 -32.35 -0.35
CA PRO A 194 24.71 -31.23 0.05
C PRO A 194 24.01 -29.89 -0.18
N ARG A 195 24.34 -28.88 0.65
CA ARG A 195 23.85 -27.52 0.48
C ARG A 195 24.10 -27.01 -0.94
N GLY A 196 23.15 -26.27 -1.48
CA GLY A 196 23.24 -25.71 -2.81
C GLY A 196 22.86 -26.67 -3.94
N VAL A 197 22.63 -27.95 -3.67
CA VAL A 197 22.24 -28.95 -4.69
C VAL A 197 20.72 -29.01 -4.92
N PRO A 198 19.85 -29.02 -3.89
CA PRO A 198 18.40 -29.00 -4.11
C PRO A 198 17.97 -27.75 -4.88
N GLN A 199 17.01 -27.93 -5.81
CA GLN A 199 16.46 -26.84 -6.61
C GLN A 199 15.02 -26.57 -6.17
N ILE A 200 14.84 -25.47 -5.45
CA ILE A 200 13.54 -25.03 -4.95
C ILE A 200 13.07 -23.85 -5.81
N GLU A 201 12.11 -24.09 -6.66
CA GLU A 201 11.50 -23.05 -7.48
C GLU A 201 10.44 -22.33 -6.67
N VAL A 202 10.69 -21.04 -6.40
CA VAL A 202 9.73 -20.14 -5.74
C VAL A 202 9.05 -19.30 -6.81
N THR A 203 7.73 -19.32 -6.83
CA THR A 203 6.90 -18.58 -7.77
C THR A 203 6.01 -17.60 -7.04
N PHE A 204 6.02 -16.36 -7.48
CA PHE A 204 5.11 -15.30 -7.09
C PHE A 204 4.13 -15.05 -8.24
N ASP A 205 2.85 -15.15 -7.97
CA ASP A 205 1.77 -15.00 -8.96
C ASP A 205 0.73 -14.02 -8.40
N ILE A 206 0.62 -12.84 -9.00
CA ILE A 206 -0.35 -11.80 -8.61
C ILE A 206 -1.41 -11.72 -9.71
N ASP A 207 -2.65 -11.93 -9.32
CA ASP A 207 -3.78 -11.82 -10.24
C ASP A 207 -4.20 -10.35 -10.48
N ALA A 208 -5.18 -10.15 -11.36
CA ALA A 208 -5.71 -8.83 -11.68
C ALA A 208 -6.41 -8.12 -10.50
N ASN A 209 -6.74 -8.86 -9.44
CA ASN A 209 -7.36 -8.32 -8.23
C ASN A 209 -6.31 -7.97 -7.15
N GLY A 210 -5.02 -8.16 -7.44
CA GLY A 210 -3.94 -7.93 -6.49
C GLY A 210 -3.74 -9.05 -5.46
N ILE A 211 -4.36 -10.22 -5.66
CA ILE A 211 -4.20 -11.37 -4.78
C ILE A 211 -2.88 -12.06 -5.14
N LEU A 212 -1.99 -12.19 -4.14
CA LEU A 212 -0.69 -12.81 -4.27
C LEU A 212 -0.77 -14.29 -3.88
N ASN A 213 -0.38 -15.17 -4.79
CA ASN A 213 -0.10 -16.57 -4.49
C ASN A 213 1.41 -16.79 -4.55
N VAL A 214 1.97 -17.37 -3.49
CA VAL A 214 3.39 -17.75 -3.45
C VAL A 214 3.46 -19.26 -3.31
N SER A 215 4.19 -19.92 -4.20
CA SER A 215 4.47 -21.35 -4.12
C SER A 215 5.96 -21.63 -4.11
N ALA A 216 6.34 -22.70 -3.44
CA ALA A 216 7.68 -23.27 -3.48
C ALA A 216 7.59 -24.74 -3.86
N LYS A 217 8.38 -25.14 -4.85
CA LYS A 217 8.39 -26.51 -5.39
C LYS A 217 9.80 -27.06 -5.45
N ASP A 218 10.01 -28.22 -4.81
CA ASP A 218 11.23 -29.00 -5.01
C ASP A 218 11.17 -29.72 -6.39
N LYS A 219 12.08 -29.32 -7.27
CA LYS A 219 12.13 -29.86 -8.64
C LYS A 219 12.51 -31.32 -8.70
N ALA A 220 13.19 -31.84 -7.69
CA ALA A 220 13.61 -33.25 -7.63
C ALA A 220 12.48 -34.19 -7.18
N THR A 221 11.75 -33.81 -6.12
CA THR A 221 10.67 -34.63 -5.55
C THR A 221 9.29 -34.32 -6.12
N GLY A 222 9.14 -33.14 -6.72
CA GLY A 222 7.86 -32.58 -7.15
C GLY A 222 6.96 -32.06 -6.01
N LYS A 223 7.41 -32.17 -4.77
CA LYS A 223 6.67 -31.59 -3.62
C LYS A 223 6.52 -30.11 -3.75
N GLU A 224 5.33 -29.62 -3.42
CA GLU A 224 4.98 -28.20 -3.52
C GLU A 224 4.15 -27.77 -2.31
N GLN A 225 4.40 -26.56 -1.84
CA GLN A 225 3.58 -25.86 -0.85
C GLN A 225 3.32 -24.45 -1.34
N ASN A 226 2.22 -23.87 -0.88
CA ASN A 226 1.84 -22.52 -1.27
C ASN A 226 1.12 -21.79 -0.14
N ILE A 227 1.07 -20.46 -0.29
CA ILE A 227 0.26 -19.56 0.52
C ILE A 227 -0.45 -18.55 -0.38
N ARG A 228 -1.69 -18.24 -0.05
CA ARG A 228 -2.46 -17.16 -0.64
C ARG A 228 -2.48 -15.98 0.32
N ILE A 229 -2.12 -14.80 -0.16
CA ILE A 229 -2.03 -13.57 0.61
C ILE A 229 -2.97 -12.55 -0.02
N GLU A 230 -3.95 -12.10 0.75
CA GLU A 230 -4.87 -11.04 0.36
C GLU A 230 -4.41 -9.73 0.99
N ALA A 231 -4.61 -8.61 0.29
CA ALA A 231 -4.32 -7.29 0.86
C ALA A 231 -5.23 -7.06 2.07
N SER A 232 -4.63 -6.74 3.23
CA SER A 232 -5.33 -6.37 4.46
C SER A 232 -5.39 -4.86 4.62
#